data_00c90069ccc0903fd59e61b0ee8db7f3
#
_entry.id   00c90069ccc0903fd59e61b0ee8db7f3
#
_cell.length_a   1.000
_cell.length_b   1.000
_cell.length_c   1.000
_cell.angle_alpha   90.00
_cell.angle_beta   90.00
_cell.angle_gamma   90.00
#
_symmetry.space_group_name_H-M   'P 1'
#
loop_
_entity.id
_entity.type
_entity.pdbx_description
1 polymer ?
#
loop_
_entity_poly.entity_id
_entity_poly.type
_entity_poly.pdbx_seq_one_letter_code
_entity_poly.pdbx_strand_id
1 'polypeptide(L)'
;MFLIENAKIVGEEGLKNILVAGGKIEKIFEGSCDYPVDEKYDGDGKTIIPGLIDQHIHITGGGGEGGFNTRVPELGLSKLIEAGITTVVGLLGTDSETRSVENLVAKSLALTKEGIKTYSLTGSYAYPSPTITGSVKTDIVFIDQLIGVKIAANDHRDSCLDYKELQRIGAEARVAGMISGKSGHVTIHMGGGKFLFGQINDALEHSNLPITIFRPTHVNRDDKLFEEALDFAERGGYIDITSGMSRKLTDAKAYQKAKERNVLDRITYSSDGFGSWSNYDKEGNLVEIGYSPVDTGIKAIKEIVESGEKLEDAIKPFTSNVAKVLKLDREVGYVKEGYLANLVALNDDLEIETVISEGQVMMKDKKILKKGTYE
;
A
#
# COMPACT_ATOMS: atom_id res chain seq x y z
N MET A 1 -13.77 -10.20 23.34
CA MET A 1 -13.96 -11.29 22.34
C MET A 1 -15.29 -11.09 21.66
N PHE A 2 -15.36 -11.17 20.33
CA PHE A 2 -16.63 -11.02 19.61
C PHE A 2 -16.75 -12.06 18.49
N LEU A 3 -17.98 -12.26 18.02
CA LEU A 3 -18.33 -13.21 16.98
C LEU A 3 -18.99 -12.48 15.79
N ILE A 4 -18.51 -12.77 14.59
CA ILE A 4 -19.22 -12.44 13.35
C ILE A 4 -19.98 -13.71 12.93
N GLU A 5 -21.29 -13.67 12.87
CA GLU A 5 -22.15 -14.77 12.46
C GLU A 5 -22.61 -14.60 11.01
N ASN A 6 -22.87 -15.66 10.29
CA ASN A 6 -23.53 -15.67 8.98
C ASN A 6 -22.82 -14.84 7.89
N ALA A 7 -21.48 -14.80 7.85
CA ALA A 7 -20.70 -14.10 6.84
C ALA A 7 -20.27 -15.03 5.71
N LYS A 8 -20.18 -14.52 4.48
CA LYS A 8 -19.47 -15.19 3.39
C LYS A 8 -18.00 -14.82 3.47
N ILE A 9 -17.09 -15.76 3.43
CA ILE A 9 -15.67 -15.48 3.29
C ILE A 9 -15.32 -15.54 1.81
N VAL A 10 -14.61 -14.52 1.30
CA VAL A 10 -14.21 -14.47 -0.10
C VAL A 10 -13.44 -15.74 -0.50
N GLY A 11 -13.83 -16.35 -1.62
CA GLY A 11 -13.23 -17.60 -2.10
C GLY A 11 -13.67 -18.87 -1.36
N GLU A 12 -14.57 -18.80 -0.37
CA GLU A 12 -15.13 -19.95 0.33
C GLU A 12 -16.64 -20.13 0.05
N GLU A 13 -17.09 -21.38 0.11
CA GLU A 13 -18.52 -21.69 -0.04
C GLU A 13 -19.24 -21.63 1.32
N GLY A 14 -20.52 -21.24 1.28
CA GLY A 14 -21.41 -21.23 2.43
C GLY A 14 -21.19 -20.04 3.38
N LEU A 15 -22.02 -20.00 4.44
CA LEU A 15 -21.91 -19.02 5.51
C LEU A 15 -20.99 -19.56 6.62
N LYS A 16 -20.13 -18.68 7.10
CA LYS A 16 -19.18 -18.98 8.17
C LYS A 16 -19.36 -18.02 9.34
N ASN A 17 -18.91 -18.46 10.48
CA ASN A 17 -18.78 -17.66 11.68
C ASN A 17 -17.29 -17.41 11.93
N ILE A 18 -16.95 -16.20 12.34
CA ILE A 18 -15.57 -15.79 12.62
C ILE A 18 -15.50 -15.35 14.08
N LEU A 19 -14.81 -16.11 14.91
CA LEU A 19 -14.51 -15.74 16.29
C LEU A 19 -13.24 -14.89 16.34
N VAL A 20 -13.34 -13.72 16.94
CA VAL A 20 -12.21 -12.78 17.11
C VAL A 20 -11.87 -12.65 18.59
N ALA A 21 -10.61 -12.89 18.92
CA ALA A 21 -10.08 -12.75 20.27
C ALA A 21 -8.64 -12.21 20.23
N GLY A 22 -8.29 -11.33 21.16
CA GLY A 22 -6.93 -10.77 21.25
C GLY A 22 -6.44 -10.08 19.98
N GLY A 23 -7.34 -9.48 19.21
CA GLY A 23 -7.02 -8.81 17.95
C GLY A 23 -6.84 -9.75 16.75
N LYS A 24 -7.04 -11.06 16.91
CA LYS A 24 -6.83 -12.09 15.89
C LYS A 24 -8.09 -12.88 15.58
N ILE A 25 -8.09 -13.47 14.39
CA ILE A 25 -9.06 -14.49 14.01
C ILE A 25 -8.69 -15.76 14.78
N GLU A 26 -9.47 -16.10 15.79
CA GLU A 26 -9.23 -17.27 16.63
C GLU A 26 -9.74 -18.54 15.95
N LYS A 27 -10.94 -18.45 15.34
CA LYS A 27 -11.57 -19.60 14.70
C LYS A 27 -12.53 -19.18 13.60
N ILE A 28 -12.58 -19.99 12.54
CA ILE A 28 -13.57 -19.91 11.45
C ILE A 28 -14.33 -21.24 11.45
N PHE A 29 -15.67 -21.21 11.52
CA PHE A 29 -16.48 -22.41 11.65
C PHE A 29 -17.91 -22.23 11.14
N GLU A 30 -18.61 -23.34 10.99
CA GLU A 30 -20.05 -23.40 10.68
C GLU A 30 -20.85 -23.81 11.93
N GLY A 31 -22.13 -23.45 11.94
CA GLY A 31 -23.05 -23.86 13.01
C GLY A 31 -23.02 -22.95 14.25
N SER A 32 -23.52 -23.44 15.39
CA SER A 32 -23.67 -22.64 16.60
C SER A 32 -22.35 -22.38 17.31
N CYS A 33 -22.24 -21.25 17.98
CA CYS A 33 -21.11 -20.89 18.82
C CYS A 33 -21.46 -21.03 20.30
N ASP A 34 -20.76 -21.94 20.99
CA ASP A 34 -20.92 -22.17 22.45
C ASP A 34 -19.89 -21.36 23.28
N TYR A 35 -19.04 -20.56 22.63
CA TYR A 35 -18.07 -19.72 23.33
C TYR A 35 -18.76 -18.50 23.94
N PRO A 36 -18.42 -18.12 25.19
CA PRO A 36 -18.86 -16.87 25.78
C PRO A 36 -18.22 -15.71 25.01
N VAL A 37 -19.04 -14.91 24.34
CA VAL A 37 -18.60 -13.71 23.60
C VAL A 37 -19.24 -12.48 24.20
N ASP A 38 -18.50 -11.37 24.21
CA ASP A 38 -18.98 -10.08 24.71
C ASP A 38 -19.98 -9.43 23.75
N GLU A 39 -19.77 -9.63 22.45
CA GLU A 39 -20.59 -9.04 21.38
C GLU A 39 -20.76 -10.02 20.22
N LYS A 40 -21.86 -9.88 19.51
CA LYS A 40 -22.16 -10.60 18.27
C LYS A 40 -22.53 -9.62 17.16
N TYR A 41 -21.98 -9.87 15.99
CA TYR A 41 -22.29 -9.14 14.76
C TYR A 41 -22.88 -10.13 13.76
N ASP A 42 -24.07 -9.85 13.27
CA ASP A 42 -24.64 -10.59 12.15
C ASP A 42 -23.97 -10.10 10.87
N GLY A 43 -23.29 -10.99 10.16
CA GLY A 43 -22.68 -10.71 8.86
C GLY A 43 -23.71 -10.53 7.75
N ASP A 44 -24.97 -10.94 8.00
CA ASP A 44 -26.11 -10.77 7.07
C ASP A 44 -25.80 -11.22 5.63
N GLY A 45 -25.01 -12.28 5.51
CA GLY A 45 -24.57 -12.82 4.22
C GLY A 45 -23.58 -11.92 3.44
N LYS A 46 -23.08 -10.84 4.04
CA LYS A 46 -22.07 -9.96 3.44
C LYS A 46 -20.75 -10.70 3.20
N THR A 47 -20.04 -10.27 2.18
CA THR A 47 -18.74 -10.87 1.84
C THR A 47 -17.62 -10.25 2.66
N ILE A 48 -16.95 -11.06 3.46
CA ILE A 48 -15.77 -10.67 4.22
C ILE A 48 -14.53 -10.87 3.37
N ILE A 49 -13.76 -9.81 3.18
CA ILE A 49 -12.44 -9.82 2.56
C ILE A 49 -11.38 -9.45 3.61
N PRO A 50 -10.09 -9.77 3.38
CA PRO A 50 -9.02 -9.18 4.19
C PRO A 50 -9.05 -7.66 4.10
N GLY A 51 -8.74 -6.98 5.18
CA GLY A 51 -8.55 -5.53 5.15
C GLY A 51 -7.49 -5.14 4.13
N LEU A 52 -7.73 -4.05 3.40
CA LEU A 52 -6.83 -3.58 2.36
C LEU A 52 -5.50 -3.13 2.96
N ILE A 53 -4.43 -3.37 2.21
CA ILE A 53 -3.07 -2.96 2.54
C ILE A 53 -2.62 -1.94 1.49
N ASP A 54 -2.39 -0.72 1.91
CA ASP A 54 -1.86 0.30 1.02
C ASP A 54 -0.40 0.61 1.35
N GLN A 55 0.49 0.24 0.43
CA GLN A 55 1.94 0.36 0.64
C GLN A 55 2.52 1.70 0.19
N HIS A 56 1.67 2.67 -0.23
CA HIS A 56 2.12 3.94 -0.75
C HIS A 56 1.12 5.06 -0.42
N ILE A 57 1.24 5.62 0.77
CA ILE A 57 0.41 6.75 1.22
C ILE A 57 1.29 7.85 1.82
N HIS A 58 0.98 9.11 1.48
CA HIS A 58 1.59 10.28 2.09
C HIS A 58 0.86 10.64 3.40
N ILE A 59 1.08 9.87 4.46
CA ILE A 59 0.35 10.01 5.73
C ILE A 59 0.57 11.36 6.43
N THR A 60 1.69 12.04 6.14
CA THR A 60 1.99 13.41 6.56
C THR A 60 1.56 14.47 5.55
N GLY A 61 0.87 14.05 4.49
CA GLY A 61 0.55 14.85 3.32
C GLY A 61 1.73 15.00 2.36
N GLY A 62 1.46 15.04 1.07
CA GLY A 62 2.39 15.40 -0.01
C GLY A 62 2.28 16.88 -0.39
N GLY A 63 2.66 17.20 -1.62
CA GLY A 63 2.56 18.55 -2.18
C GLY A 63 3.67 19.48 -1.72
N GLY A 64 3.49 20.76 -2.05
CA GLY A 64 4.47 21.81 -1.83
C GLY A 64 5.18 22.28 -3.10
N GLU A 65 5.06 21.54 -4.20
CA GLU A 65 5.71 21.84 -5.48
C GLU A 65 5.23 23.16 -6.11
N GLY A 66 4.03 23.63 -5.77
CA GLY A 66 3.47 24.91 -6.20
C GLY A 66 3.66 26.04 -5.18
N GLY A 67 4.46 25.81 -4.13
CA GLY A 67 4.68 26.74 -3.03
C GLY A 67 4.05 26.26 -1.71
N PHE A 68 4.35 26.94 -0.59
CA PHE A 68 3.95 26.51 0.75
C PHE A 68 2.44 26.37 0.95
N ASN A 69 1.62 27.07 0.19
CA ASN A 69 0.16 26.97 0.23
C ASN A 69 -0.42 25.76 -0.52
N THR A 70 0.42 24.99 -1.21
CA THR A 70 0.00 23.77 -1.94
C THR A 70 0.32 22.48 -1.17
N ARG A 71 0.68 22.58 0.10
CA ARG A 71 0.95 21.41 0.96
C ARG A 71 -0.37 20.72 1.31
N VAL A 72 -0.46 19.43 1.02
CA VAL A 72 -1.60 18.59 1.40
C VAL A 72 -1.60 18.40 2.93
N PRO A 73 -2.73 18.49 3.64
CA PRO A 73 -2.78 18.25 5.08
C PRO A 73 -2.45 16.79 5.43
N GLU A 74 -2.17 16.54 6.70
CA GLU A 74 -1.98 15.16 7.20
C GLU A 74 -3.25 14.33 7.04
N LEU A 75 -3.06 13.04 6.81
CA LEU A 75 -4.15 12.08 6.68
C LEU A 75 -4.82 11.80 8.03
N GLY A 76 -6.14 11.92 8.10
CA GLY A 76 -6.94 11.50 9.25
C GLY A 76 -7.27 10.01 9.21
N LEU A 77 -7.48 9.42 10.40
CA LEU A 77 -7.84 8.02 10.58
C LEU A 77 -9.12 7.63 9.83
N SER A 78 -10.15 8.48 9.88
CA SER A 78 -11.45 8.23 9.25
C SER A 78 -11.33 7.93 7.76
N LYS A 79 -10.39 8.56 7.06
CA LYS A 79 -10.19 8.34 5.62
C LYS A 79 -9.67 6.95 5.30
N LEU A 80 -8.80 6.39 6.13
CA LEU A 80 -8.33 5.01 5.99
C LEU A 80 -9.47 4.02 6.23
N ILE A 81 -10.26 4.26 7.27
CA ILE A 81 -11.40 3.42 7.64
C ILE A 81 -12.44 3.41 6.50
N GLU A 82 -12.84 4.59 6.00
CA GLU A 82 -13.79 4.72 4.88
C GLU A 82 -13.31 3.97 3.63
N ALA A 83 -12.00 3.90 3.42
CA ALA A 83 -11.38 3.19 2.29
C ALA A 83 -11.14 1.69 2.53
N GLY A 84 -11.49 1.15 3.72
CA GLY A 84 -11.25 -0.25 4.09
C GLY A 84 -9.78 -0.62 4.30
N ILE A 85 -8.92 0.39 4.48
CA ILE A 85 -7.48 0.21 4.66
C ILE A 85 -7.20 -0.04 6.14
N THR A 86 -6.61 -1.19 6.45
CA THR A 86 -6.25 -1.61 7.82
C THR A 86 -4.76 -1.72 8.04
N THR A 87 -3.97 -1.66 6.97
CA THR A 87 -2.51 -1.64 7.02
C THR A 87 -1.97 -0.62 6.03
N VAL A 88 -1.03 0.21 6.48
CA VAL A 88 -0.48 1.34 5.71
C VAL A 88 1.04 1.33 5.72
N VAL A 89 1.65 1.72 4.60
CA VAL A 89 3.05 2.14 4.55
C VAL A 89 3.12 3.60 4.15
N GLY A 90 3.49 4.45 5.11
CA GLY A 90 3.69 5.88 4.94
C GLY A 90 5.03 6.19 4.29
N LEU A 91 5.07 7.29 3.52
CA LEU A 91 6.32 7.75 2.90
C LEU A 91 6.30 9.26 2.62
N LEU A 92 7.48 9.82 2.36
CA LEU A 92 7.65 11.18 1.90
C LEU A 92 7.68 11.25 0.37
N GLY A 93 7.32 12.39 -0.16
CA GLY A 93 7.40 12.71 -1.58
C GLY A 93 8.57 13.64 -1.90
N THR A 94 8.30 14.65 -2.74
CA THR A 94 9.26 15.66 -3.19
C THR A 94 9.76 16.53 -2.03
N ASP A 95 8.85 16.93 -1.12
CA ASP A 95 9.19 17.77 0.03
C ASP A 95 9.70 16.92 1.19
N SER A 96 11.00 16.90 1.38
CA SER A 96 11.69 16.36 2.55
C SER A 96 12.42 17.40 3.40
N GLU A 97 12.24 18.69 3.06
CA GLU A 97 12.83 19.82 3.78
C GLU A 97 11.87 20.37 4.85
N THR A 98 10.59 20.50 4.48
CA THR A 98 9.54 20.98 5.42
C THR A 98 8.70 19.86 6.01
N ARG A 99 8.94 18.62 5.60
CA ARG A 99 8.49 17.36 6.18
C ARG A 99 9.73 16.48 6.43
N SER A 100 9.73 15.71 7.50
CA SER A 100 10.89 14.90 7.85
C SER A 100 10.52 13.43 8.11
N VAL A 101 11.52 12.56 8.11
CA VAL A 101 11.35 11.14 8.44
C VAL A 101 10.89 10.99 9.89
N GLU A 102 11.33 11.88 10.81
CA GLU A 102 10.87 11.91 12.20
C GLU A 102 9.37 12.22 12.31
N ASN A 103 8.88 13.22 11.56
CA ASN A 103 7.45 13.52 11.49
C ASN A 103 6.67 12.33 10.92
N LEU A 104 7.19 11.67 9.88
CA LEU A 104 6.59 10.50 9.28
C LEU A 104 6.48 9.33 10.28
N VAL A 105 7.55 9.04 11.03
CA VAL A 105 7.56 7.99 12.06
C VAL A 105 6.60 8.36 13.20
N ALA A 106 6.58 9.61 13.65
CA ALA A 106 5.64 10.07 14.66
C ALA A 106 4.18 9.87 14.23
N LYS A 107 3.84 10.20 12.97
CA LYS A 107 2.51 9.97 12.40
C LYS A 107 2.18 8.48 12.29
N SER A 108 3.14 7.64 11.92
CA SER A 108 2.97 6.17 11.90
C SER A 108 2.63 5.61 13.27
N LEU A 109 3.35 6.05 14.29
CA LEU A 109 3.09 5.67 15.68
C LEU A 109 1.72 6.15 16.17
N ALA A 110 1.29 7.37 15.76
CA ALA A 110 -0.03 7.89 16.08
C ALA A 110 -1.14 7.02 15.47
N LEU A 111 -1.08 6.73 14.17
CA LEU A 111 -2.07 5.86 13.48
C LEU A 111 -2.08 4.44 14.07
N THR A 112 -0.93 3.90 14.48
CA THR A 112 -0.86 2.60 15.16
C THR A 112 -1.60 2.64 16.50
N LYS A 113 -1.44 3.70 17.30
CA LYS A 113 -2.21 3.88 18.54
C LYS A 113 -3.70 4.09 18.30
N GLU A 114 -4.06 4.63 17.17
CA GLU A 114 -5.44 4.81 16.73
C GLU A 114 -6.07 3.53 16.17
N GLY A 115 -5.27 2.45 15.97
CA GLY A 115 -5.74 1.10 15.63
C GLY A 115 -5.59 0.71 14.16
N ILE A 116 -4.70 1.38 13.42
CA ILE A 116 -4.31 0.98 12.05
C ILE A 116 -2.85 0.49 12.07
N LYS A 117 -2.59 -0.70 11.57
CA LYS A 117 -1.22 -1.22 11.46
C LYS A 117 -0.42 -0.36 10.50
N THR A 118 0.56 0.40 11.02
CA THR A 118 1.25 1.40 10.21
C THR A 118 2.76 1.20 10.22
N TYR A 119 3.33 1.18 9.02
CA TYR A 119 4.76 1.21 8.74
C TYR A 119 5.10 2.45 7.92
N SER A 120 6.41 2.68 7.69
CA SER A 120 6.89 3.76 6.82
C SER A 120 8.17 3.37 6.11
N LEU A 121 8.55 4.20 5.14
CA LEU A 121 9.84 4.15 4.46
C LEU A 121 10.67 5.35 4.87
N THR A 122 11.96 5.14 5.17
CA THR A 122 12.92 6.23 5.27
C THR A 122 13.22 6.82 3.90
N GLY A 123 13.88 7.95 3.81
CA GLY A 123 14.16 8.62 2.55
C GLY A 123 12.99 9.43 2.00
N SER A 124 13.16 9.89 0.77
CA SER A 124 12.21 10.71 0.01
C SER A 124 12.57 10.65 -1.48
N TYR A 125 12.23 11.65 -2.29
CA TYR A 125 12.77 11.78 -3.64
C TYR A 125 14.27 12.12 -3.64
N ALA A 126 14.77 12.72 -2.55
CA ALA A 126 16.14 13.21 -2.47
C ALA A 126 17.19 12.10 -2.31
N TYR A 127 18.36 12.34 -2.86
CA TYR A 127 19.60 11.61 -2.58
C TYR A 127 20.74 12.61 -2.29
N PRO A 128 21.55 12.40 -1.24
CA PRO A 128 21.46 11.32 -0.24
C PRO A 128 20.11 11.30 0.48
N SER A 129 19.63 10.10 0.79
CA SER A 129 18.33 9.92 1.43
C SER A 129 18.29 10.57 2.81
N PRO A 130 17.27 11.40 3.15
CA PRO A 130 17.07 11.87 4.52
C PRO A 130 16.79 10.69 5.44
N THR A 131 17.43 10.69 6.62
CA THR A 131 17.38 9.61 7.61
C THR A 131 17.40 10.17 9.02
N ILE A 132 16.89 9.40 9.99
CA ILE A 132 16.90 9.77 11.42
C ILE A 132 18.25 9.42 12.07
N THR A 133 18.80 8.24 11.74
CA THR A 133 19.97 7.68 12.44
C THR A 133 21.28 7.82 11.68
N GLY A 134 21.28 8.55 10.57
CA GLY A 134 22.45 8.85 9.75
C GLY A 134 22.69 7.90 8.57
N SER A 135 21.92 6.82 8.42
CA SER A 135 21.92 5.98 7.22
C SER A 135 20.61 5.23 7.01
N VAL A 136 20.30 4.90 5.77
CA VAL A 136 19.17 4.03 5.40
C VAL A 136 19.22 2.70 6.16
N LYS A 137 20.41 2.13 6.27
CA LYS A 137 20.66 0.87 6.95
C LYS A 137 20.29 0.92 8.43
N THR A 138 20.77 1.91 9.16
CA THR A 138 20.51 2.03 10.61
C THR A 138 19.07 2.42 10.90
N ASP A 139 18.44 3.23 10.07
CA ASP A 139 17.02 3.55 10.15
C ASP A 139 16.16 2.27 10.09
N ILE A 140 16.35 1.43 9.07
CA ILE A 140 15.60 0.19 8.90
C ILE A 140 15.90 -0.80 10.05
N VAL A 141 17.14 -0.89 10.52
CA VAL A 141 17.50 -1.84 11.58
C VAL A 141 16.90 -1.45 12.92
N PHE A 142 16.99 -0.18 13.32
CA PHE A 142 16.71 0.24 14.70
C PHE A 142 15.34 0.90 14.91
N ILE A 143 14.62 1.27 13.85
CA ILE A 143 13.30 1.91 13.96
C ILE A 143 12.25 0.92 13.45
N ASP A 144 11.41 0.41 14.32
CA ASP A 144 10.44 -0.66 14.02
C ASP A 144 9.50 -0.31 12.88
N GLN A 145 9.05 0.94 12.79
CA GLN A 145 8.16 1.43 11.74
C GLN A 145 8.82 1.48 10.37
N LEU A 146 10.14 1.60 10.28
CA LEU A 146 10.84 1.74 9.00
C LEU A 146 11.21 0.37 8.43
N ILE A 147 10.59 0.03 7.29
CA ILE A 147 10.70 -1.29 6.65
C ILE A 147 11.39 -1.28 5.29
N GLY A 148 11.76 -0.13 4.78
CA GLY A 148 12.41 0.06 3.50
C GLY A 148 12.78 1.52 3.30
N VAL A 149 13.14 1.89 2.07
CA VAL A 149 13.53 3.25 1.68
C VAL A 149 12.76 3.71 0.46
N LYS A 150 12.40 4.99 0.42
CA LYS A 150 11.80 5.70 -0.73
C LYS A 150 12.87 6.50 -1.46
N ILE A 151 12.84 6.44 -2.79
CA ILE A 151 13.60 7.30 -3.70
C ILE A 151 12.75 7.67 -4.92
N ALA A 152 13.25 8.56 -5.77
CA ALA A 152 12.71 8.83 -7.09
C ALA A 152 13.75 8.56 -8.17
N ALA A 153 13.29 8.13 -9.34
CA ALA A 153 14.11 7.95 -10.53
C ALA A 153 13.29 8.26 -11.78
N ASN A 154 13.96 8.62 -12.89
CA ASN A 154 13.31 8.94 -14.16
C ASN A 154 12.27 10.09 -14.05
N ASP A 155 12.46 11.02 -13.12
CA ASP A 155 11.58 12.16 -12.85
C ASP A 155 12.39 13.46 -12.85
N HIS A 156 11.80 14.57 -13.32
CA HIS A 156 12.46 15.88 -13.32
C HIS A 156 12.71 16.44 -11.90
N ARG A 157 12.11 15.82 -10.88
CA ARG A 157 12.28 16.16 -9.46
C ARG A 157 13.21 15.18 -8.73
N ASP A 158 13.76 14.19 -9.43
CA ASP A 158 14.71 13.26 -8.82
C ASP A 158 16.10 13.90 -8.65
N SER A 159 16.96 13.24 -7.91
CA SER A 159 18.34 13.68 -7.66
C SER A 159 19.34 13.25 -8.76
N CYS A 160 18.85 12.89 -9.95
CA CYS A 160 19.66 12.42 -11.07
C CYS A 160 20.58 11.25 -10.70
N LEU A 161 20.04 10.29 -9.93
CA LEU A 161 20.77 9.11 -9.48
C LEU A 161 21.37 8.32 -10.64
N ASP A 162 22.63 7.94 -10.52
CA ASP A 162 23.22 6.93 -11.38
C ASP A 162 22.92 5.50 -10.85
N TYR A 163 23.20 4.49 -11.67
CA TYR A 163 22.94 3.09 -11.29
C TYR A 163 23.79 2.62 -10.08
N LYS A 164 24.97 3.22 -9.83
CA LYS A 164 25.84 2.87 -8.69
C LYS A 164 25.25 3.35 -7.37
N GLU A 165 24.60 4.48 -7.39
CA GLU A 165 23.87 5.01 -6.23
C GLU A 165 22.66 4.15 -5.91
N LEU A 166 21.92 3.72 -6.93
CA LEU A 166 20.84 2.72 -6.77
C LEU A 166 21.37 1.40 -6.18
N GLN A 167 22.52 0.92 -6.63
CA GLN A 167 23.17 -0.27 -6.07
C GLN A 167 23.49 -0.10 -4.57
N ARG A 168 24.06 1.04 -4.17
CA ARG A 168 24.39 1.32 -2.77
C ARG A 168 23.17 1.34 -1.88
N ILE A 169 22.12 2.08 -2.29
CA ILE A 169 20.84 2.14 -1.55
C ILE A 169 20.21 0.73 -1.47
N GLY A 170 20.19 0.00 -2.59
CA GLY A 170 19.67 -1.37 -2.62
C GLY A 170 20.43 -2.32 -1.71
N ALA A 171 21.76 -2.23 -1.67
CA ALA A 171 22.60 -3.04 -0.80
C ALA A 171 22.39 -2.71 0.69
N GLU A 172 22.29 -1.43 1.05
CA GLU A 172 21.99 -1.00 2.42
C GLU A 172 20.63 -1.49 2.89
N ALA A 173 19.58 -1.26 2.09
CA ALA A 173 18.23 -1.70 2.40
C ALA A 173 18.14 -3.23 2.53
N ARG A 174 18.77 -3.97 1.60
CA ARG A 174 18.80 -5.43 1.64
C ARG A 174 19.42 -5.97 2.92
N VAL A 175 20.63 -5.49 3.26
CA VAL A 175 21.35 -5.96 4.45
C VAL A 175 20.57 -5.59 5.72
N ALA A 176 20.01 -4.39 5.78
CA ALA A 176 19.17 -3.96 6.88
C ALA A 176 17.95 -4.87 7.05
N GLY A 177 17.25 -5.20 5.97
CA GLY A 177 16.11 -6.11 5.99
C GLY A 177 16.47 -7.53 6.40
N MET A 178 17.68 -8.02 6.06
CA MET A 178 18.18 -9.32 6.52
C MET A 178 18.45 -9.33 8.01
N ILE A 179 19.07 -8.28 8.55
CA ILE A 179 19.43 -8.17 9.98
C ILE A 179 18.18 -8.01 10.83
N SER A 180 17.22 -7.18 10.41
CA SER A 180 16.03 -6.85 11.20
C SER A 180 14.82 -7.76 10.96
N GLY A 181 14.90 -8.68 9.97
CA GLY A 181 13.75 -9.51 9.57
C GLY A 181 12.67 -8.77 8.77
N LYS A 182 12.91 -7.50 8.41
CA LYS A 182 11.99 -6.65 7.65
C LYS A 182 12.12 -6.86 6.14
N SER A 183 11.24 -6.24 5.34
CA SER A 183 11.30 -6.35 3.87
C SER A 183 12.59 -5.79 3.29
N GLY A 184 13.07 -4.66 3.79
CA GLY A 184 14.34 -4.04 3.41
C GLY A 184 14.42 -3.79 1.90
N HIS A 185 13.42 -3.09 1.35
CA HIS A 185 13.27 -2.83 -0.08
C HIS A 185 13.45 -1.36 -0.42
N VAL A 186 13.59 -1.07 -1.71
CA VAL A 186 13.66 0.28 -2.27
C VAL A 186 12.40 0.52 -3.09
N THR A 187 11.50 1.37 -2.62
CA THR A 187 10.38 1.88 -3.41
C THR A 187 10.84 3.04 -4.28
N ILE A 188 10.67 2.93 -5.59
CA ILE A 188 11.14 3.89 -6.56
C ILE A 188 9.95 4.58 -7.22
N HIS A 189 9.75 5.88 -6.94
CA HIS A 189 8.86 6.70 -7.75
C HIS A 189 9.38 6.75 -9.18
N MET A 190 8.59 6.24 -10.13
CA MET A 190 8.91 6.29 -11.55
C MET A 190 8.25 7.50 -12.18
N GLY A 191 9.06 8.46 -12.64
CA GLY A 191 8.58 9.64 -13.35
C GLY A 191 8.33 9.39 -14.84
N GLY A 192 7.94 10.45 -15.55
CA GLY A 192 7.72 10.44 -17.00
C GLY A 192 8.98 10.75 -17.82
N GLY A 193 10.17 10.48 -17.30
CA GLY A 193 11.44 10.74 -17.99
C GLY A 193 11.72 9.77 -19.13
N LYS A 194 12.81 10.01 -19.84
CA LYS A 194 13.18 9.25 -21.06
C LYS A 194 13.92 7.92 -20.81
N PHE A 195 14.38 7.70 -19.57
CA PHE A 195 15.22 6.53 -19.25
C PHE A 195 14.43 5.29 -18.86
N LEU A 196 13.13 5.45 -18.55
CA LEU A 196 12.24 4.37 -18.15
C LEU A 196 12.89 3.49 -17.05
N PHE A 197 13.07 2.19 -17.28
CA PHE A 197 13.75 1.26 -16.36
C PHE A 197 15.28 1.21 -16.51
N GLY A 198 15.90 2.03 -17.38
CA GLY A 198 17.34 1.95 -17.70
C GLY A 198 18.22 1.96 -16.45
N GLN A 199 18.04 2.92 -15.54
CA GLN A 199 18.83 3.01 -14.30
C GLN A 199 18.67 1.76 -13.39
N ILE A 200 17.47 1.19 -13.31
CA ILE A 200 17.20 -0.03 -12.54
C ILE A 200 17.85 -1.24 -13.20
N ASN A 201 17.72 -1.36 -14.52
CA ASN A 201 18.31 -2.45 -15.28
C ASN A 201 19.83 -2.44 -15.17
N ASP A 202 20.47 -1.28 -15.33
CA ASP A 202 21.93 -1.11 -15.17
C ASP A 202 22.38 -1.46 -13.74
N ALA A 203 21.60 -1.05 -12.72
CA ALA A 203 21.90 -1.39 -11.34
C ALA A 203 21.87 -2.89 -11.09
N LEU A 204 20.94 -3.62 -11.68
CA LEU A 204 20.83 -5.08 -11.57
C LEU A 204 21.90 -5.80 -12.37
N GLU A 205 22.17 -5.36 -13.59
CA GLU A 205 23.18 -5.99 -14.47
C GLU A 205 24.60 -5.93 -13.89
N HIS A 206 24.92 -4.83 -13.21
CA HIS A 206 26.25 -4.59 -12.65
C HIS A 206 26.35 -4.90 -11.15
N SER A 207 25.44 -5.72 -10.58
CA SER A 207 25.47 -6.11 -9.17
C SER A 207 24.93 -7.52 -8.93
N ASN A 208 25.10 -8.01 -7.69
CA ASN A 208 24.49 -9.26 -7.21
C ASN A 208 23.18 -9.01 -6.44
N LEU A 209 22.53 -7.85 -6.62
CA LEU A 209 21.27 -7.55 -5.97
C LEU A 209 20.14 -8.40 -6.59
N PRO A 210 19.27 -8.99 -5.77
CA PRO A 210 18.10 -9.66 -6.33
C PRO A 210 17.15 -8.62 -6.92
N ILE A 211 16.53 -8.95 -8.04
CA ILE A 211 15.56 -8.07 -8.72
C ILE A 211 14.44 -7.59 -7.80
N THR A 212 14.05 -8.41 -6.81
CA THR A 212 13.00 -8.13 -5.84
C THR A 212 13.34 -7.02 -4.84
N ILE A 213 14.58 -6.50 -4.86
CA ILE A 213 14.97 -5.39 -3.98
C ILE A 213 14.31 -4.07 -4.41
N PHE A 214 14.15 -3.88 -5.71
CA PHE A 214 13.55 -2.68 -6.27
C PHE A 214 12.04 -2.87 -6.50
N ARG A 215 11.26 -1.86 -6.12
CA ARG A 215 9.81 -1.78 -6.32
C ARG A 215 9.45 -0.49 -6.99
N PRO A 216 9.51 -0.45 -8.34
CA PRO A 216 9.05 0.69 -9.11
C PRO A 216 7.54 0.85 -8.93
N THR A 217 7.10 2.06 -8.60
CA THR A 217 5.71 2.46 -8.45
C THR A 217 5.31 3.51 -9.49
N HIS A 218 4.01 3.74 -9.66
CA HIS A 218 3.44 4.62 -10.69
C HIS A 218 3.74 4.13 -12.11
N VAL A 219 3.95 2.82 -12.26
CA VAL A 219 4.36 2.23 -13.54
C VAL A 219 3.29 2.33 -14.63
N ASN A 220 2.02 2.54 -14.25
CA ASN A 220 0.90 2.74 -15.16
C ASN A 220 0.72 4.21 -15.63
N ARG A 221 1.71 5.06 -15.41
CA ARG A 221 1.72 6.48 -15.83
C ARG A 221 1.63 6.65 -17.34
N ASP A 222 2.34 5.82 -18.09
CA ASP A 222 2.24 5.74 -19.55
C ASP A 222 2.45 4.30 -20.06
N ASP A 223 2.04 4.07 -21.31
CA ASP A 223 2.02 2.74 -21.91
C ASP A 223 3.42 2.13 -22.04
N LYS A 224 4.46 2.91 -22.35
CA LYS A 224 5.83 2.40 -22.56
C LYS A 224 6.45 1.99 -21.23
N LEU A 225 6.29 2.84 -20.21
CA LEU A 225 6.76 2.54 -18.87
C LEU A 225 6.08 1.26 -18.35
N PHE A 226 4.79 1.08 -18.62
CA PHE A 226 4.06 -0.09 -18.19
C PHE A 226 4.50 -1.38 -18.86
N GLU A 227 4.80 -1.35 -20.19
CA GLU A 227 5.34 -2.53 -20.87
C GLU A 227 6.72 -2.94 -20.30
N GLU A 228 7.64 -1.99 -20.05
CA GLU A 228 8.91 -2.31 -19.39
C GLU A 228 8.73 -2.81 -17.96
N ALA A 229 7.70 -2.32 -17.25
CA ALA A 229 7.35 -2.82 -15.93
C ALA A 229 6.86 -4.28 -15.98
N LEU A 230 6.07 -4.65 -16.98
CA LEU A 230 5.65 -6.03 -17.19
C LEU A 230 6.87 -6.93 -17.53
N ASP A 231 7.79 -6.48 -18.37
CA ASP A 231 9.05 -7.19 -18.65
C ASP A 231 9.88 -7.38 -17.37
N PHE A 232 9.92 -6.36 -16.49
CA PHE A 232 10.56 -6.45 -15.19
C PHE A 232 9.87 -7.47 -14.28
N ALA A 233 8.55 -7.53 -14.29
CA ALA A 233 7.76 -8.49 -13.52
C ALA A 233 7.96 -9.94 -14.02
N GLU A 234 8.03 -10.17 -15.34
CA GLU A 234 8.33 -11.49 -15.92
C GLU A 234 9.70 -12.03 -15.50
N ARG A 235 10.68 -11.14 -15.30
CA ARG A 235 12.00 -11.50 -14.76
C ARG A 235 11.98 -11.79 -13.26
N GLY A 236 10.82 -11.66 -12.59
CA GLY A 236 10.62 -11.95 -11.18
C GLY A 236 10.63 -10.73 -10.27
N GLY A 237 10.67 -9.51 -10.81
CA GLY A 237 10.52 -8.27 -10.06
C GLY A 237 9.09 -8.07 -9.54
N TYR A 238 8.92 -7.13 -8.64
CA TYR A 238 7.60 -6.66 -8.19
C TYR A 238 7.36 -5.24 -8.68
N ILE A 239 6.18 -4.96 -9.20
CA ILE A 239 5.77 -3.64 -9.67
C ILE A 239 4.53 -3.16 -8.92
N ASP A 240 4.41 -1.85 -8.78
CA ASP A 240 3.28 -1.23 -8.09
C ASP A 240 2.51 -0.30 -9.02
N ILE A 241 1.22 -0.57 -9.16
CA ILE A 241 0.28 0.17 -9.99
C ILE A 241 -0.42 1.18 -9.10
N THR A 242 -0.51 2.43 -9.53
CA THR A 242 -1.25 3.45 -8.78
C THR A 242 -2.69 3.48 -9.25
N SER A 243 -3.60 3.12 -8.34
CA SER A 243 -5.04 3.05 -8.61
C SER A 243 -5.59 4.42 -9.02
N GLY A 244 -6.34 4.44 -10.12
CA GLY A 244 -7.01 5.64 -10.60
C GLY A 244 -6.09 6.69 -11.26
N MET A 245 -4.80 6.40 -11.44
CA MET A 245 -3.83 7.34 -12.01
C MET A 245 -4.10 7.65 -13.48
N SER A 246 -4.45 6.65 -14.27
CA SER A 246 -4.54 6.77 -15.73
C SER A 246 -5.96 6.54 -16.23
N ARG A 247 -6.51 7.52 -16.97
CA ARG A 247 -7.79 7.34 -17.66
C ARG A 247 -7.69 6.44 -18.90
N LYS A 248 -6.52 6.31 -19.49
CA LYS A 248 -6.26 5.53 -20.71
C LYS A 248 -5.94 4.08 -20.35
N LEU A 249 -5.00 3.88 -19.44
CA LEU A 249 -4.66 2.58 -18.87
C LEU A 249 -5.39 2.46 -17.52
N THR A 250 -6.66 2.10 -17.55
CA THR A 250 -7.50 1.97 -16.34
C THR A 250 -7.01 0.79 -15.48
N ASP A 251 -7.49 0.71 -14.24
CA ASP A 251 -7.04 -0.32 -13.30
C ASP A 251 -7.35 -1.72 -13.82
N ALA A 252 -8.55 -1.94 -14.38
CA ALA A 252 -8.90 -3.22 -14.99
C ALA A 252 -8.03 -3.55 -16.21
N LYS A 253 -7.70 -2.58 -17.08
CA LYS A 253 -6.81 -2.82 -18.21
C LYS A 253 -5.39 -3.18 -17.78
N ALA A 254 -4.85 -2.51 -16.76
CA ALA A 254 -3.54 -2.83 -16.21
C ALA A 254 -3.52 -4.24 -15.61
N TYR A 255 -4.59 -4.61 -14.89
CA TYR A 255 -4.78 -5.97 -14.37
C TYR A 255 -4.83 -7.01 -15.49
N GLN A 256 -5.62 -6.79 -16.54
CA GLN A 256 -5.74 -7.71 -17.68
C GLN A 256 -4.41 -7.90 -18.41
N LYS A 257 -3.67 -6.83 -18.67
CA LYS A 257 -2.33 -6.93 -19.26
C LYS A 257 -1.38 -7.76 -18.41
N ALA A 258 -1.39 -7.57 -17.07
CA ALA A 258 -0.60 -8.38 -16.15
C ALA A 258 -1.03 -9.85 -16.14
N LYS A 259 -2.34 -10.12 -16.28
CA LYS A 259 -2.90 -11.47 -16.42
C LYS A 259 -2.44 -12.15 -17.71
N GLU A 260 -2.50 -11.45 -18.84
CA GLU A 260 -2.04 -11.94 -20.15
C GLU A 260 -0.55 -12.30 -20.14
N ARG A 261 0.26 -11.56 -19.36
CA ARG A 261 1.70 -11.80 -19.18
C ARG A 261 2.00 -12.81 -18.06
N ASN A 262 0.98 -13.38 -17.39
CA ASN A 262 1.11 -14.33 -16.27
C ASN A 262 1.92 -13.80 -15.08
N VAL A 263 1.78 -12.51 -14.76
CA VAL A 263 2.52 -11.83 -13.66
C VAL A 263 1.61 -11.28 -12.56
N LEU A 264 0.38 -11.77 -12.43
CA LEU A 264 -0.55 -11.29 -11.38
C LEU A 264 -0.01 -11.44 -9.97
N ASP A 265 0.86 -12.40 -9.68
CA ASP A 265 1.52 -12.58 -8.39
C ASP A 265 2.68 -11.60 -8.16
N ARG A 266 3.01 -10.79 -9.16
CA ARG A 266 4.10 -9.81 -9.17
C ARG A 266 3.61 -8.37 -9.14
N ILE A 267 2.32 -8.14 -9.25
CA ILE A 267 1.74 -6.80 -9.18
C ILE A 267 1.14 -6.52 -7.82
N THR A 268 1.25 -5.27 -7.40
CA THR A 268 0.53 -4.67 -6.29
C THR A 268 -0.17 -3.42 -6.77
N TYR A 269 -1.18 -2.99 -6.02
CA TYR A 269 -1.82 -1.69 -6.20
C TYR A 269 -1.67 -0.85 -4.94
N SER A 270 -1.56 0.45 -5.13
CA SER A 270 -1.57 1.45 -4.05
C SER A 270 -2.32 2.70 -4.49
N SER A 271 -2.75 3.52 -3.54
CA SER A 271 -3.54 4.72 -3.85
C SER A 271 -2.70 5.94 -4.22
N ASP A 272 -1.45 6.02 -3.79
CA ASP A 272 -0.69 7.27 -3.72
C ASP A 272 -1.47 8.34 -2.95
N GLY A 273 -2.26 7.89 -1.97
CA GLY A 273 -3.20 8.71 -1.23
C GLY A 273 -2.53 9.88 -0.53
N PHE A 274 -3.13 11.07 -0.61
CA PHE A 274 -2.59 12.34 -0.12
C PHE A 274 -1.26 12.75 -0.75
N GLY A 275 -0.79 12.00 -1.78
CA GLY A 275 0.26 12.43 -2.69
C GLY A 275 -0.25 13.49 -3.65
N SER A 276 0.60 14.46 -4.01
CA SER A 276 0.26 15.47 -4.99
C SER A 276 0.45 14.95 -6.41
N TRP A 277 -0.41 15.42 -7.30
CA TRP A 277 -0.19 15.34 -8.73
C TRP A 277 -0.18 16.74 -9.33
N SER A 278 0.64 16.94 -10.36
CA SER A 278 0.89 18.23 -10.98
C SER A 278 0.93 18.10 -12.49
N ASN A 279 0.28 19.02 -13.18
CA ASN A 279 0.37 19.17 -14.63
C ASN A 279 1.16 20.41 -14.97
N TYR A 280 2.11 20.27 -15.88
CA TYR A 280 2.97 21.36 -16.35
C TYR A 280 2.70 21.65 -17.82
N ASP A 281 2.86 22.91 -18.23
CA ASP A 281 2.85 23.29 -19.63
C ASP A 281 4.18 22.92 -20.33
N LYS A 282 4.28 23.24 -21.63
CA LYS A 282 5.48 22.94 -22.43
C LYS A 282 6.71 23.73 -22.00
N GLU A 283 6.50 24.85 -21.34
CA GLU A 283 7.51 25.74 -20.79
C GLU A 283 7.96 25.32 -19.39
N GLY A 284 7.30 24.31 -18.78
CA GLY A 284 7.59 23.79 -17.45
C GLY A 284 6.91 24.56 -16.30
N ASN A 285 5.92 25.40 -16.60
CA ASN A 285 5.15 26.09 -15.57
C ASN A 285 4.04 25.19 -15.04
N LEU A 286 3.79 25.21 -13.73
CA LEU A 286 2.71 24.51 -13.08
C LEU A 286 1.36 25.12 -13.50
N VAL A 287 0.49 24.30 -14.15
CA VAL A 287 -0.85 24.74 -14.61
C VAL A 287 -1.98 24.18 -13.78
N GLU A 288 -1.78 23.02 -13.17
CA GLU A 288 -2.78 22.38 -12.32
C GLU A 288 -2.12 21.54 -11.24
N ILE A 289 -2.69 21.53 -10.05
CA ILE A 289 -2.25 20.69 -8.94
C ILE A 289 -3.45 20.11 -8.19
N GLY A 290 -3.34 18.88 -7.74
CA GLY A 290 -4.30 18.22 -6.88
C GLY A 290 -3.64 17.20 -5.99
N TYR A 291 -4.44 16.40 -5.31
CA TYR A 291 -3.95 15.27 -4.52
C TYR A 291 -4.81 14.03 -4.73
N SER A 292 -4.22 12.87 -4.52
CA SER A 292 -4.88 11.57 -4.71
C SER A 292 -5.72 11.20 -3.48
N PRO A 293 -6.97 10.73 -3.67
CA PRO A 293 -7.76 10.18 -2.57
C PRO A 293 -7.27 8.79 -2.19
N VAL A 294 -7.56 8.34 -0.96
CA VAL A 294 -7.14 7.01 -0.48
C VAL A 294 -8.10 5.88 -0.86
N ASP A 295 -9.32 6.20 -1.28
CA ASP A 295 -10.37 5.22 -1.60
C ASP A 295 -10.29 4.65 -3.03
N THR A 296 -9.20 4.90 -3.74
CA THR A 296 -9.02 4.39 -5.11
C THR A 296 -8.89 2.87 -5.18
N GLY A 297 -8.36 2.23 -4.13
CA GLY A 297 -8.17 0.79 -4.09
C GLY A 297 -9.49 0.00 -4.19
N ILE A 298 -10.51 0.34 -3.41
CA ILE A 298 -11.81 -0.35 -3.50
C ILE A 298 -12.52 -0.07 -4.84
N LYS A 299 -12.34 1.12 -5.41
CA LYS A 299 -12.85 1.47 -6.74
C LYS A 299 -12.18 0.64 -7.84
N ALA A 300 -10.86 0.45 -7.74
CA ALA A 300 -10.11 -0.40 -8.65
C ALA A 300 -10.53 -1.87 -8.56
N ILE A 301 -10.73 -2.41 -7.36
CA ILE A 301 -11.27 -3.76 -7.15
C ILE A 301 -12.61 -3.90 -7.85
N LYS A 302 -13.52 -2.94 -7.67
CA LYS A 302 -14.83 -2.94 -8.32
C LYS A 302 -14.71 -2.93 -9.85
N GLU A 303 -13.87 -2.07 -10.42
CA GLU A 303 -13.61 -2.00 -11.87
C GLU A 303 -13.06 -3.33 -12.41
N ILE A 304 -12.14 -3.98 -11.70
CA ILE A 304 -11.57 -5.28 -12.07
C ILE A 304 -12.66 -6.36 -12.05
N VAL A 305 -13.51 -6.41 -11.04
CA VAL A 305 -14.63 -7.37 -10.97
C VAL A 305 -15.66 -7.11 -12.06
N GLU A 306 -16.02 -5.86 -12.33
CA GLU A 306 -16.93 -5.46 -13.43
C GLU A 306 -16.36 -5.83 -14.80
N SER A 307 -15.04 -5.96 -14.95
CA SER A 307 -14.40 -6.46 -16.18
C SER A 307 -14.48 -7.98 -16.36
N GLY A 308 -15.06 -8.71 -15.40
CA GLY A 308 -15.31 -10.15 -15.45
C GLY A 308 -14.41 -11.01 -14.57
N GLU A 309 -13.58 -10.40 -13.74
CA GLU A 309 -12.73 -11.13 -12.80
C GLU A 309 -13.49 -11.51 -11.53
N LYS A 310 -13.09 -12.62 -10.90
CA LYS A 310 -13.63 -13.00 -9.60
C LYS A 310 -13.09 -12.07 -8.50
N LEU A 311 -13.93 -11.73 -7.52
CA LEU A 311 -13.53 -10.90 -6.38
C LEU A 311 -12.31 -11.47 -5.64
N GLU A 312 -12.27 -12.79 -5.45
CA GLU A 312 -11.16 -13.50 -4.77
C GLU A 312 -9.79 -13.30 -5.45
N ASP A 313 -9.78 -13.06 -6.77
CA ASP A 313 -8.56 -12.79 -7.54
C ASP A 313 -8.29 -11.28 -7.62
N ALA A 314 -9.33 -10.47 -7.80
CA ALA A 314 -9.23 -9.02 -7.91
C ALA A 314 -8.65 -8.34 -6.67
N ILE A 315 -8.91 -8.90 -5.47
CA ILE A 315 -8.39 -8.33 -4.22
C ILE A 315 -6.93 -8.67 -3.94
N LYS A 316 -6.35 -9.72 -4.54
CA LYS A 316 -4.98 -10.17 -4.22
C LYS A 316 -3.92 -9.09 -4.34
N PRO A 317 -3.92 -8.24 -5.40
CA PRO A 317 -2.95 -7.14 -5.53
C PRO A 317 -3.09 -6.03 -4.47
N PHE A 318 -4.18 -6.00 -3.71
CA PHE A 318 -4.47 -5.05 -2.63
C PHE A 318 -4.35 -5.68 -1.23
N THR A 319 -4.11 -6.98 -1.13
CA THR A 319 -4.11 -7.74 0.11
C THR A 319 -2.92 -8.70 0.18
N SER A 320 -3.07 -9.94 -0.25
CA SER A 320 -2.07 -11.01 -0.10
C SER A 320 -0.77 -10.75 -0.86
N ASN A 321 -0.81 -10.15 -2.06
CA ASN A 321 0.40 -9.80 -2.79
C ASN A 321 1.20 -8.73 -2.04
N VAL A 322 0.50 -7.68 -1.56
CA VAL A 322 1.15 -6.60 -0.78
C VAL A 322 1.73 -7.16 0.51
N ALA A 323 0.97 -7.98 1.24
CA ALA A 323 1.46 -8.65 2.46
C ALA A 323 2.75 -9.45 2.18
N LYS A 324 2.77 -10.24 1.10
CA LYS A 324 3.91 -11.05 0.70
C LYS A 324 5.15 -10.20 0.39
N VAL A 325 4.98 -9.14 -0.41
CA VAL A 325 6.13 -8.29 -0.79
C VAL A 325 6.67 -7.49 0.38
N LEU A 326 5.83 -7.16 1.36
CA LEU A 326 6.22 -6.49 2.60
C LEU A 326 6.75 -7.45 3.68
N LYS A 327 6.71 -8.78 3.44
CA LYS A 327 7.01 -9.84 4.42
C LYS A 327 6.08 -9.79 5.65
N LEU A 328 4.84 -9.41 5.46
CA LEU A 328 3.78 -9.34 6.47
C LEU A 328 2.74 -10.48 6.29
N ASP A 329 2.96 -11.38 5.35
CA ASP A 329 2.05 -12.44 4.92
C ASP A 329 1.84 -13.57 5.95
N ARG A 330 2.43 -13.43 7.14
CA ARG A 330 2.16 -14.27 8.30
C ARG A 330 1.17 -13.66 9.30
N GLU A 331 0.77 -12.41 9.08
CA GLU A 331 -0.05 -11.66 10.02
C GLU A 331 -1.26 -11.00 9.37
N VAL A 332 -1.14 -10.54 8.11
CA VAL A 332 -2.15 -9.77 7.38
C VAL A 332 -2.32 -10.27 5.94
N GLY A 333 -3.34 -9.78 5.25
CA GLY A 333 -3.60 -10.06 3.84
C GLY A 333 -4.47 -11.29 3.57
N TYR A 334 -4.94 -11.97 4.61
CA TYR A 334 -5.79 -13.17 4.52
C TYR A 334 -6.86 -13.17 5.61
N VAL A 335 -8.04 -13.76 5.29
CA VAL A 335 -9.03 -14.14 6.29
C VAL A 335 -8.70 -15.56 6.73
N LYS A 336 -7.89 -15.71 7.78
CA LYS A 336 -7.35 -16.99 8.21
C LYS A 336 -7.11 -17.04 9.71
N GLU A 337 -7.34 -18.19 10.33
CA GLU A 337 -7.07 -18.43 11.76
C GLU A 337 -5.61 -18.10 12.13
N GLY A 338 -5.42 -17.43 13.25
CA GLY A 338 -4.14 -16.94 13.77
C GLY A 338 -3.67 -15.58 13.19
N TYR A 339 -4.30 -15.09 12.12
CA TYR A 339 -4.00 -13.79 11.52
C TYR A 339 -4.68 -12.65 12.30
N LEU A 340 -4.18 -11.43 12.14
CA LEU A 340 -4.86 -10.26 12.68
C LEU A 340 -6.26 -10.16 12.09
N ALA A 341 -7.22 -9.84 12.94
CA ALA A 341 -8.60 -9.61 12.52
C ALA A 341 -8.72 -8.24 11.84
N ASN A 342 -8.09 -8.14 10.67
CA ASN A 342 -8.15 -7.03 9.73
C ASN A 342 -9.11 -7.43 8.62
N LEU A 343 -10.37 -7.01 8.74
CA LEU A 343 -11.47 -7.51 7.92
C LEU A 343 -12.31 -6.36 7.38
N VAL A 344 -12.79 -6.53 6.15
CA VAL A 344 -13.74 -5.60 5.52
C VAL A 344 -14.96 -6.40 5.06
N ALA A 345 -16.15 -5.97 5.46
CA ALA A 345 -17.41 -6.51 4.97
C ALA A 345 -17.92 -5.66 3.80
N LEU A 346 -18.18 -6.32 2.69
CA LEU A 346 -18.72 -5.75 1.47
C LEU A 346 -20.17 -6.19 1.28
N ASN A 347 -21.03 -5.27 0.79
CA ASN A 347 -22.34 -5.62 0.26
C ASN A 347 -22.24 -6.18 -1.17
N ASP A 348 -23.38 -6.55 -1.77
CA ASP A 348 -23.44 -7.11 -3.13
C ASP A 348 -22.99 -6.13 -4.22
N ASP A 349 -23.00 -4.82 -3.96
CA ASP A 349 -22.50 -3.76 -4.84
C ASP A 349 -21.00 -3.48 -4.65
N LEU A 350 -20.30 -4.29 -3.85
CA LEU A 350 -18.91 -4.14 -3.45
C LEU A 350 -18.61 -2.83 -2.71
N GLU A 351 -19.59 -2.28 -1.99
CA GLU A 351 -19.40 -1.14 -1.13
C GLU A 351 -18.98 -1.60 0.28
N ILE A 352 -18.06 -0.86 0.89
CA ILE A 352 -17.60 -1.14 2.25
C ILE A 352 -18.69 -0.77 3.25
N GLU A 353 -19.10 -1.71 4.09
CA GLU A 353 -20.09 -1.49 5.14
C GLU A 353 -19.53 -1.58 6.54
N THR A 354 -18.61 -2.52 6.77
CA THR A 354 -17.97 -2.70 8.07
C THR A 354 -16.47 -2.86 7.90
N VAL A 355 -15.71 -2.23 8.80
CA VAL A 355 -14.25 -2.34 8.85
C VAL A 355 -13.85 -2.72 10.26
N ILE A 356 -13.05 -3.78 10.35
CA ILE A 356 -12.45 -4.26 11.59
C ILE A 356 -10.93 -4.20 11.40
N SER A 357 -10.24 -3.56 12.32
CA SER A 357 -8.79 -3.45 12.34
C SER A 357 -8.25 -3.92 13.68
N GLU A 358 -7.30 -4.85 13.64
CA GLU A 358 -6.71 -5.48 14.84
C GLU A 358 -7.78 -5.95 15.85
N GLY A 359 -8.89 -6.48 15.35
CA GLY A 359 -10.01 -6.95 16.16
C GLY A 359 -10.88 -5.85 16.79
N GLN A 360 -10.72 -4.59 16.37
CA GLN A 360 -11.59 -3.49 16.79
C GLN A 360 -12.53 -3.12 15.64
N VAL A 361 -13.83 -3.00 15.93
CA VAL A 361 -14.80 -2.51 14.94
C VAL A 361 -14.62 -1.01 14.77
N MET A 362 -14.06 -0.60 13.65
CA MET A 362 -13.75 0.80 13.33
C MET A 362 -14.92 1.50 12.65
N MET A 363 -15.63 0.77 11.79
CA MET A 363 -16.84 1.22 11.09
C MET A 363 -17.87 0.09 11.04
N LYS A 364 -19.14 0.41 11.21
CA LYS A 364 -20.25 -0.53 11.08
C LYS A 364 -21.41 0.14 10.37
N ASP A 365 -22.01 -0.57 9.41
CA ASP A 365 -23.13 -0.09 8.59
C ASP A 365 -22.86 1.33 8.02
N LYS A 366 -21.65 1.50 7.45
CA LYS A 366 -21.10 2.76 6.90
C LYS A 366 -20.95 3.90 7.93
N LYS A 367 -21.14 3.63 9.20
CA LYS A 367 -20.97 4.61 10.27
C LYS A 367 -19.63 4.39 10.97
N ILE A 368 -18.77 5.41 10.93
CA ILE A 368 -17.50 5.40 11.65
C ILE A 368 -17.77 5.39 13.15
N LEU A 369 -17.24 4.40 13.85
CA LEU A 369 -17.34 4.24 15.30
C LEU A 369 -16.10 4.77 16.02
N LYS A 370 -14.93 4.71 15.35
CA LYS A 370 -13.66 5.20 15.89
C LYS A 370 -13.08 6.27 14.98
N LYS A 371 -12.83 7.42 15.55
CA LYS A 371 -12.23 8.58 14.87
C LYS A 371 -10.84 8.85 15.42
N GLY A 372 -10.02 9.52 14.65
CA GLY A 372 -8.78 10.10 15.14
C GLY A 372 -9.06 11.13 16.22
N THR A 373 -8.03 11.43 17.01
CA THR A 373 -8.16 12.28 18.21
C THR A 373 -8.77 13.67 17.91
N TYR A 374 -8.57 14.19 16.72
CA TYR A 374 -9.01 15.53 16.30
C TYR A 374 -10.01 15.51 15.11
N GLU A 375 -10.72 14.41 14.89
CA GLU A 375 -11.73 14.25 13.85
C GLU A 375 -13.19 14.31 14.36
#